data_6d817b4fdb57d9aa1c2cf7c7f7b58e02
#
_entry.id   6d817b4fdb57d9aa1c2cf7c7f7b58e02
#
_cell.length_a   1.000
_cell.length_b   1.000
_cell.length_c   1.000
_cell.angle_alpha   90.00
_cell.angle_beta   90.00
_cell.angle_gamma   90.00
#
_symmetry.space_group_name_H-M   'P 1'
#
loop_
_entity.id
_entity.type
_entity.pdbx_description
1 polymer ?
#
loop_
_entity_poly.entity_id
_entity_poly.type
_entity_poly.pdbx_seq_one_letter_code
_entity_poly.pdbx_strand_id
1 'polypeptide(L)'
;MENLVNLYFDCWNSHNINDLKKLFDKSVILEDWENTFIGIDEVVQENNNLFKNFPTIRAVIADLGISDERVFAKIKVYLNGDDVIDVIDVFEFKDNKIINIKAYKG
;
A
#
# COMPACT_ATOMS: atom_id res chain seq x y z
N MET A 1 14.45 -3.86 -0.22
CA MET A 1 13.20 -3.35 0.41
C MET A 1 12.62 -2.15 -0.34
N GLU A 2 13.43 -1.13 -0.64
CA GLU A 2 12.95 0.02 -1.41
C GLU A 2 12.42 -0.38 -2.79
N ASN A 3 13.12 -1.29 -3.47
CA ASN A 3 12.68 -1.76 -4.79
C ASN A 3 11.31 -2.42 -4.74
N LEU A 4 11.05 -3.18 -3.67
CA LEU A 4 9.76 -3.85 -3.49
C LEU A 4 8.65 -2.82 -3.22
N VAL A 5 8.94 -1.76 -2.46
CA VAL A 5 7.98 -0.67 -2.21
C VAL A 5 7.68 0.09 -3.49
N ASN A 6 8.70 0.40 -4.29
CA ASN A 6 8.50 1.06 -5.58
C ASN A 6 7.64 0.20 -6.52
N LEU A 7 7.91 -1.11 -6.55
CA LEU A 7 7.11 -2.04 -7.35
C LEU A 7 5.67 -2.11 -6.84
N TYR A 8 5.47 -2.10 -5.52
CA TYR A 8 4.15 -2.06 -4.91
C TYR A 8 3.34 -0.87 -5.43
N PHE A 9 3.91 0.34 -5.38
CA PHE A 9 3.20 1.53 -5.84
C PHE A 9 3.00 1.55 -7.36
N ASP A 10 3.91 0.98 -8.14
CA ASP A 10 3.71 0.83 -9.59
C ASP A 10 2.50 -0.06 -9.87
N CYS A 11 2.40 -1.20 -9.20
CA CYS A 11 1.26 -2.11 -9.34
C CYS A 11 -0.03 -1.48 -8.83
N TRP A 12 0.06 -0.78 -7.69
CA TRP A 12 -1.09 -0.12 -7.07
C TRP A 12 -1.64 0.97 -7.98
N ASN A 13 -0.77 1.82 -8.54
CA ASN A 13 -1.16 2.89 -9.43
C ASN A 13 -1.72 2.39 -10.77
N SER A 14 -1.29 1.21 -11.22
CA SER A 14 -1.83 0.56 -12.40
C SER A 14 -3.13 -0.20 -12.11
N HIS A 15 -3.55 -0.25 -10.87
CA HIS A 15 -4.68 -1.04 -10.38
C HIS A 15 -4.56 -2.53 -10.78
N ASN A 16 -3.32 -3.03 -10.83
CA ASN A 16 -3.03 -4.40 -11.24
C ASN A 16 -3.07 -5.32 -10.02
N ILE A 17 -4.26 -5.82 -9.71
CA ILE A 17 -4.51 -6.67 -8.54
C ILE A 17 -3.69 -7.96 -8.60
N ASN A 18 -3.56 -8.57 -9.78
CA ASN A 18 -2.84 -9.84 -9.91
C ASN A 18 -1.35 -9.68 -9.57
N ASP A 19 -0.72 -8.63 -10.05
CA ASP A 19 0.69 -8.36 -9.77
C ASP A 19 0.88 -7.88 -8.33
N LEU A 20 -0.05 -7.08 -7.83
CA LEU A 20 -0.04 -6.61 -6.45
C LEU A 20 -0.07 -7.79 -5.46
N LYS A 21 -0.95 -8.75 -5.73
CA LYS A 21 -1.10 -9.95 -4.90
C LYS A 21 0.20 -10.73 -4.76
N LYS A 22 1.01 -10.77 -5.81
CA LYS A 22 2.29 -11.49 -5.80
C LYS A 22 3.32 -10.90 -4.84
N LEU A 23 3.16 -9.65 -4.45
CA LEU A 23 4.08 -8.97 -3.54
C LEU A 23 3.79 -9.27 -2.07
N PHE A 24 2.61 -9.80 -1.76
CA PHE A 24 2.17 -10.04 -0.38
C PHE A 24 2.51 -11.44 0.11
N ASP A 25 2.91 -11.52 1.39
CA ASP A 25 2.91 -12.78 2.11
C ASP A 25 1.45 -13.20 2.38
N LYS A 26 1.22 -14.51 2.52
CA LYS A 26 -0.13 -15.04 2.81
C LYS A 26 -0.75 -14.44 4.07
N SER A 27 0.07 -14.13 5.06
CA SER A 27 -0.36 -13.60 6.34
C SER A 27 -0.29 -12.08 6.42
N VAL A 28 -0.21 -11.39 5.28
CA VAL A 28 -0.12 -9.93 5.23
C VAL A 28 -1.25 -9.28 6.01
N ILE A 29 -0.91 -8.19 6.71
CA ILE A 29 -1.89 -7.36 7.42
C ILE A 29 -1.80 -5.95 6.85
N LEU A 30 -2.95 -5.39 6.55
CA LEU A 30 -3.09 -3.99 6.16
C LEU A 30 -3.93 -3.30 7.22
N GLU A 31 -3.37 -2.27 7.84
CA GLU A 31 -4.08 -1.48 8.83
C GLU A 31 -4.06 -0.02 8.41
N ASP A 32 -5.22 0.61 8.39
CA ASP A 32 -5.30 2.06 8.22
C ASP A 32 -5.91 2.68 9.50
N TRP A 33 -6.25 3.97 9.45
CA TRP A 33 -6.78 4.68 10.63
C TRP A 33 -8.23 4.30 10.98
N GLU A 34 -8.89 3.49 10.15
CA GLU A 34 -10.26 3.07 10.37
C GLU A 34 -10.40 1.56 10.55
N ASN A 35 -9.66 0.77 9.75
CA ASN A 35 -9.88 -0.67 9.65
C ASN A 35 -8.58 -1.46 9.63
N THR A 36 -8.69 -2.75 9.96
CA THR A 36 -7.60 -3.72 9.84
C THR A 36 -8.07 -4.88 8.98
N PHE A 37 -7.27 -5.24 7.98
CA PHE A 37 -7.53 -6.35 7.08
C PHE A 37 -6.44 -7.41 7.31
N ILE A 38 -6.85 -8.66 7.55
CA ILE A 38 -5.95 -9.74 7.95
C ILE A 38 -5.96 -10.83 6.89
N GLY A 39 -4.79 -11.15 6.37
CA GLY A 39 -4.60 -12.18 5.36
C GLY A 39 -4.73 -11.64 3.94
N ILE A 40 -4.11 -12.38 3.02
CA ILE A 40 -3.98 -11.92 1.63
C ILE A 40 -5.34 -11.71 0.96
N ASP A 41 -6.33 -12.54 1.27
CA ASP A 41 -7.64 -12.44 0.64
C ASP A 41 -8.36 -11.15 1.05
N GLU A 42 -8.34 -10.81 2.33
CA GLU A 42 -8.93 -9.57 2.83
C GLU A 42 -8.22 -8.34 2.28
N VAL A 43 -6.88 -8.37 2.27
CA VAL A 43 -6.07 -7.24 1.79
C VAL A 43 -6.30 -7.00 0.29
N VAL A 44 -6.33 -8.07 -0.49
CA VAL A 44 -6.61 -7.98 -1.94
C VAL A 44 -8.03 -7.46 -2.18
N GLN A 45 -9.00 -7.95 -1.42
CA GLN A 45 -10.39 -7.52 -1.55
C GLN A 45 -10.54 -6.03 -1.25
N GLU A 46 -9.87 -5.54 -0.21
CA GLU A 46 -9.92 -4.11 0.13
C GLU A 46 -9.33 -3.25 -0.99
N ASN A 47 -8.18 -3.64 -1.54
CA ASN A 47 -7.59 -2.91 -2.66
C ASN A 47 -8.51 -2.92 -3.87
N ASN A 48 -9.15 -4.05 -4.14
CA ASN A 48 -10.10 -4.17 -5.26
C ASN A 48 -11.31 -3.23 -5.07
N ASN A 49 -11.85 -3.17 -3.86
CA ASN A 49 -12.95 -2.27 -3.51
C ASN A 49 -12.54 -0.81 -3.69
N LEU A 50 -11.34 -0.47 -3.26
CA LEU A 50 -10.80 0.88 -3.35
C LEU A 50 -10.67 1.32 -4.81
N PHE A 51 -10.15 0.45 -5.67
CA PHE A 51 -9.98 0.74 -7.09
C PHE A 51 -11.33 0.86 -7.81
N LYS A 52 -12.34 0.09 -7.40
CA LYS A 52 -13.69 0.21 -7.95
C LYS A 52 -14.36 1.51 -7.54
N ASN A 53 -14.23 1.88 -6.25
CA ASN A 53 -14.89 3.07 -5.72
C ASN A 53 -14.19 4.36 -6.16
N PHE A 54 -12.89 4.29 -6.40
CA PHE A 54 -12.08 5.43 -6.84
C PHE A 54 -11.28 5.06 -8.08
N PRO A 55 -11.91 5.02 -9.27
CA PRO A 55 -11.25 4.52 -10.48
C PRO A 55 -10.00 5.31 -10.90
N THR A 56 -9.85 6.54 -10.43
CA THR A 56 -8.67 7.37 -10.75
C THR A 56 -7.69 7.48 -9.60
N ILE A 57 -7.87 6.68 -8.54
CA ILE A 57 -6.98 6.75 -7.37
C ILE A 57 -5.54 6.43 -7.76
N ARG A 58 -4.61 7.23 -7.24
CA ARG A 58 -3.18 7.02 -7.42
C ARG A 58 -2.41 7.58 -6.24
N ALA A 59 -1.21 7.08 -6.04
CA ALA A 59 -0.32 7.55 -4.99
C ALA A 59 0.98 8.07 -5.61
N VAL A 60 1.48 9.18 -5.07
CA VAL A 60 2.77 9.72 -5.47
C VAL A 60 3.69 9.68 -4.26
N ILE A 61 4.85 9.04 -4.41
CA ILE A 61 5.84 8.96 -3.34
C ILE A 61 6.54 10.30 -3.24
N ALA A 62 6.45 10.92 -2.07
CA ALA A 62 7.15 12.18 -1.78
C ALA A 62 8.53 11.90 -1.17
N ASP A 63 8.64 10.86 -0.33
CA ASP A 63 9.88 10.50 0.33
C ASP A 63 9.84 9.05 0.80
N LEU A 64 11.01 8.42 0.85
CA LEU A 64 11.19 7.07 1.40
C LEU A 64 12.31 7.10 2.43
N GLY A 65 12.09 6.41 3.54
CA GLY A 65 13.10 6.23 4.57
C GLY A 65 13.15 4.78 5.02
N ILE A 66 14.31 4.33 5.48
CA ILE A 66 14.51 2.98 5.98
C ILE A 66 15.00 3.05 7.42
N SER A 67 14.40 2.28 8.30
CA SER A 67 14.84 2.13 9.68
C SER A 67 14.40 0.77 10.20
N ASP A 68 15.32 0.03 10.81
CA ASP A 68 15.05 -1.28 11.42
C ASP A 68 14.35 -2.26 10.46
N GLU A 69 14.85 -2.36 9.24
CA GLU A 69 14.32 -3.26 8.21
C GLU A 69 12.87 -2.93 7.81
N ARG A 70 12.42 -1.72 8.09
CA ARG A 70 11.12 -1.20 7.65
C ARG A 70 11.34 -0.07 6.66
N VAL A 71 10.38 0.08 5.76
CA VAL A 71 10.36 1.22 4.82
C VAL A 71 9.20 2.12 5.20
N PHE A 72 9.50 3.40 5.32
CA PHE A 72 8.52 4.46 5.59
C PHE A 72 8.32 5.24 4.29
N ALA A 73 7.11 5.19 3.75
CA ALA A 73 6.80 5.89 2.50
C ALA A 73 5.85 7.05 2.80
N LYS A 74 6.35 8.26 2.63
CA LYS A 74 5.51 9.46 2.68
C LYS A 74 4.90 9.64 1.31
N ILE A 75 3.58 9.57 1.22
CA ILE A 75 2.87 9.59 -0.06
C ILE A 75 1.74 10.61 -0.04
N LYS A 76 1.39 11.06 -1.23
CA LYS A 76 0.15 11.80 -1.47
C LYS A 76 -0.79 10.88 -2.25
N VAL A 77 -1.98 10.68 -1.69
CA VAL A 77 -3.00 9.85 -2.33
C VAL A 77 -4.04 10.77 -2.96
N TYR A 78 -4.17 10.66 -4.27
CA TYR A 78 -5.15 11.43 -5.06
C TYR A 78 -6.35 10.54 -5.28
N LEU A 79 -7.46 10.85 -4.59
CA LEU A 79 -8.69 10.03 -4.65
C LEU A 79 -9.47 10.30 -5.93
N ASN A 80 -9.88 11.56 -6.13
CA ASN A 80 -10.62 12.03 -7.29
C ASN A 80 -10.12 13.43 -7.63
N GLY A 81 -9.45 13.58 -8.77
CA GLY A 81 -9.03 14.90 -9.20
C GLY A 81 -8.20 15.62 -8.13
N ASP A 82 -8.79 16.64 -7.51
CA ASP A 82 -8.09 17.49 -6.53
C ASP A 82 -8.17 17.01 -5.09
N ASP A 83 -8.92 15.94 -4.81
CA ASP A 83 -9.01 15.38 -3.47
C ASP A 83 -7.72 14.61 -3.14
N VAL A 84 -6.91 15.20 -2.26
CA VAL A 84 -5.59 14.67 -1.89
C VAL A 84 -5.52 14.45 -0.39
N ILE A 85 -5.00 13.30 0.02
CA ILE A 85 -4.67 13.06 1.42
C ILE A 85 -3.19 12.72 1.56
N ASP A 86 -2.60 13.18 2.65
CA ASP A 86 -1.23 12.83 3.02
C ASP A 86 -1.25 11.60 3.90
N VAL A 87 -0.41 10.62 3.57
CA VAL A 87 -0.34 9.34 4.27
C VAL A 87 1.12 8.95 4.44
N ILE A 88 1.43 8.31 5.55
CA ILE A 88 2.69 7.59 5.72
C ILE A 88 2.36 6.12 5.82
N ASP A 89 2.85 5.32 4.86
CA ASP A 89 2.76 3.88 4.90
C ASP A 89 4.03 3.31 5.48
N VAL A 90 3.90 2.44 6.48
CA VAL A 90 5.02 1.71 7.07
C VAL A 90 4.96 0.26 6.62
N PHE A 91 5.99 -0.17 5.90
CA PHE A 91 6.07 -1.52 5.33
C PHE A 91 7.01 -2.39 6.15
N GLU A 92 6.58 -3.61 6.44
CA GLU A 92 7.41 -4.66 7.01
C GLU A 92 7.45 -5.85 6.05
N PHE A 93 8.55 -6.60 6.06
CA PHE A 93 8.83 -7.64 5.05
C PHE A 93 9.23 -8.95 5.69
N LYS A 94 8.98 -10.04 4.96
CA LYS A 94 9.43 -11.38 5.30
C LYS A 94 9.67 -12.15 4.02
N ASP A 95 10.89 -12.70 3.85
CA ASP A 95 11.25 -13.53 2.69
C ASP A 95 10.92 -12.85 1.34
N ASN A 96 11.28 -11.58 1.21
CA ASN A 96 11.03 -10.76 0.01
C ASN A 96 9.54 -10.55 -0.31
N LYS A 97 8.68 -10.66 0.70
CA LYS A 97 7.26 -10.37 0.58
C LYS A 97 6.87 -9.30 1.59
N ILE A 98 5.82 -8.56 1.27
CA ILE A 98 5.25 -7.58 2.21
C ILE A 98 4.39 -8.35 3.22
N ILE A 99 4.69 -8.21 4.51
CA ILE A 99 3.96 -8.88 5.57
C ILE A 99 3.07 -7.93 6.38
N ASN A 100 3.37 -6.64 6.35
CA ASN A 100 2.56 -5.64 7.07
C ASN A 100 2.66 -4.29 6.38
N ILE A 101 1.53 -3.63 6.26
CA ILE A 101 1.45 -2.24 5.84
C ILE A 101 0.56 -1.53 6.85
N LYS A 102 1.11 -0.52 7.52
CA LYS A 102 0.32 0.33 8.41
C LYS A 102 0.32 1.75 7.90
N ALA A 103 -0.87 2.28 7.65
CA ALA A 103 -1.07 3.60 7.09
C ALA A 103 -1.45 4.60 8.17
N TYR A 104 -0.77 5.73 8.18
CA TYR A 104 -1.03 6.84 9.09
C TYR A 104 -1.44 8.06 8.28
N LYS A 105 -2.64 8.55 8.55
CA LYS A 105 -3.14 9.76 7.90
C LYS A 105 -2.48 11.01 8.49
N GLY A 106 -1.96 11.82 7.60
CA GLY A 106 -1.35 13.09 7.99
C GLY A 106 -2.33 14.22 8.20
#